data_67cc012efd9ae7a6deb8a38cf2e6fed4
#
_entry.id   67cc012efd9ae7a6deb8a38cf2e6fed4
#
_cell.length_a   1.000
_cell.length_b   1.000
_cell.length_c   1.000
_cell.angle_alpha   90.00
_cell.angle_beta   90.00
_cell.angle_gamma   90.00
#
_symmetry.space_group_name_H-M   'P 1'
#
loop_
_entity.id
_entity.type
_entity.pdbx_description
1 polymer ?
#
loop_
_entity_poly.entity_id
_entity_poly.type
_entity_poly.pdbx_seq_one_letter_code
_entity_poly.pdbx_strand_id
1 'polypeptide(L)'
;MRSYLLGGAFGRRLDGDYAVPAALASLAIGGKPVKMVCTRADDMRFDCPRSASRQVLRLAWGEGNKVAAMDHHAAAGWPTATIAPYFLGKDAKGAPYDPFAISGADHWYNVGAHRVRALRNDLVERTFRSGYLRSVSAGWTSWAVESFMDEAAQAAGVDSVAFRLSLLDAAGRNAGSAPNSVGGARRQAAVLARCAQKAGWGSAMPKDVGLGIASTFGQERTMPTWVACAARVHVNRSNGHVAVEKLTLVVDAGTLIHPDSAAAQVEGAALWGLSTALYEGTEFVKGQPKDTNLDSYRVLRMGQIPELEIEFIPSAEMPVGLGEPATTAVAPAIGNAIFAASGVRLRDLPIRPGAVRQALAHGA
;
A
#
# COMPACT_ATOMS: atom_id res chain seq x y z
N MET A 1 9.05 16.71 -28.69
CA MET A 1 8.97 15.44 -27.92
C MET A 1 7.95 14.56 -28.61
N ARG A 2 8.22 13.27 -28.74
CA ARG A 2 7.28 12.28 -29.27
C ARG A 2 7.05 11.22 -28.20
N SER A 3 5.79 10.85 -27.96
CA SER A 3 5.42 9.77 -27.04
C SER A 3 5.06 8.54 -27.85
N TYR A 4 5.53 7.38 -27.41
CA TYR A 4 5.23 6.08 -28.01
C TYR A 4 4.51 5.20 -26.98
N LEU A 5 3.81 4.17 -27.45
CA LEU A 5 3.25 3.15 -26.57
C LEU A 5 4.36 2.46 -25.80
N LEU A 6 4.09 2.19 -24.52
CA LEU A 6 5.01 1.50 -23.61
C LEU A 6 4.27 0.45 -22.79
N GLY A 7 5.00 -0.54 -22.28
CA GLY A 7 4.44 -1.69 -21.56
C GLY A 7 4.09 -1.41 -20.10
N GLY A 8 4.07 -0.15 -19.68
CA GLY A 8 3.77 0.27 -18.33
C GLY A 8 4.81 1.25 -17.79
N ALA A 9 4.40 2.07 -16.82
CA ALA A 9 5.25 3.09 -16.21
C ALA A 9 5.34 2.94 -14.69
N PHE A 10 4.23 2.66 -14.04
CA PHE A 10 4.08 2.38 -12.59
C PHE A 10 4.72 3.42 -11.66
N GLY A 11 4.80 4.67 -12.12
CA GLY A 11 5.43 5.79 -11.42
C GLY A 11 6.79 6.19 -12.00
N ARG A 12 7.57 5.28 -12.58
CA ARG A 12 8.94 5.53 -13.07
C ARG A 12 9.02 6.58 -14.18
N ARG A 13 7.97 6.71 -14.99
CA ARG A 13 7.94 7.63 -16.14
C ARG A 13 7.39 9.04 -15.80
N LEU A 14 7.07 9.31 -14.54
CA LEU A 14 6.72 10.66 -14.08
C LEU A 14 7.95 11.58 -14.00
N ASP A 15 9.13 11.01 -13.80
CA ASP A 15 10.40 11.72 -13.82
C ASP A 15 11.09 11.57 -15.18
N GLY A 16 11.52 12.67 -15.76
CA GLY A 16 12.20 12.69 -17.07
C GLY A 16 13.71 12.46 -17.02
N ASP A 17 14.27 12.08 -15.88
CA ASP A 17 15.71 11.91 -15.62
C ASP A 17 16.39 10.94 -16.60
N TYR A 18 15.67 9.91 -17.04
CA TYR A 18 16.15 8.93 -18.02
C TYR A 18 16.50 9.54 -19.40
N ALA A 19 15.98 10.71 -19.72
CA ALA A 19 16.28 11.41 -20.97
C ALA A 19 17.60 12.20 -20.90
N VAL A 20 18.02 12.59 -19.70
CA VAL A 20 19.19 13.45 -19.49
C VAL A 20 20.48 12.83 -20.03
N PRO A 21 20.85 11.58 -19.71
CA PRO A 21 22.07 10.97 -20.25
C PRO A 21 22.09 10.87 -21.78
N ALA A 22 20.94 10.56 -22.41
CA ALA A 22 20.83 10.52 -23.87
C ALA A 22 21.03 11.90 -24.49
N ALA A 23 20.48 12.95 -23.86
CA ALA A 23 20.65 14.35 -24.31
C ALA A 23 22.13 14.79 -24.18
N LEU A 24 22.77 14.49 -23.06
CA LEU A 24 24.19 14.79 -22.85
C LEU A 24 25.10 14.08 -23.85
N ALA A 25 24.83 12.81 -24.14
CA ALA A 25 25.56 12.05 -25.15
C ALA A 25 25.36 12.66 -26.55
N SER A 26 24.16 13.09 -26.89
CA SER A 26 23.86 13.79 -28.16
C SER A 26 24.67 15.08 -28.27
N LEU A 27 24.70 15.88 -27.21
CA LEU A 27 25.49 17.13 -27.18
C LEU A 27 26.98 16.86 -27.39
N ALA A 28 27.53 15.83 -26.73
CA ALA A 28 28.95 15.46 -26.82
C ALA A 28 29.39 15.06 -28.23
N ILE A 29 28.46 14.57 -29.06
CA ILE A 29 28.73 14.14 -30.44
C ILE A 29 28.20 15.14 -31.49
N GLY A 30 28.03 16.40 -31.11
CA GLY A 30 27.64 17.47 -32.02
C GLY A 30 26.16 17.45 -32.41
N GLY A 31 25.26 17.05 -31.54
CA GLY A 31 23.80 17.13 -31.72
C GLY A 31 23.22 15.97 -32.57
N LYS A 32 23.97 14.92 -32.79
CA LYS A 32 23.49 13.74 -33.55
C LYS A 32 22.48 12.94 -32.72
N PRO A 33 21.51 12.25 -33.37
CA PRO A 33 20.57 11.39 -32.67
C PRO A 33 21.27 10.30 -31.88
N VAL A 34 20.86 10.09 -30.62
CA VAL A 34 21.37 9.04 -29.73
C VAL A 34 20.18 8.19 -29.25
N LYS A 35 20.31 6.87 -29.37
CA LYS A 35 19.48 5.88 -28.73
C LYS A 35 20.25 5.27 -27.57
N MET A 36 19.80 5.50 -26.35
CA MET A 36 20.38 4.90 -25.15
C MET A 36 19.47 3.76 -24.64
N VAL A 37 20.08 2.65 -24.30
CA VAL A 37 19.40 1.50 -23.68
C VAL A 37 20.17 1.11 -22.44
N CYS A 38 19.50 1.20 -21.29
CA CYS A 38 20.05 0.73 -20.01
C CYS A 38 19.98 -0.81 -19.94
N THR A 39 21.01 -1.43 -19.41
CA THR A 39 20.95 -2.84 -19.01
C THR A 39 20.09 -2.98 -17.76
N ARG A 40 19.70 -4.22 -17.38
CA ARG A 40 18.98 -4.44 -16.12
C ARG A 40 19.81 -3.98 -14.92
N ALA A 41 21.10 -4.18 -14.93
CA ALA A 41 21.98 -3.74 -13.86
C ALA A 41 22.06 -2.21 -13.76
N ASP A 42 22.09 -1.50 -14.87
CA ASP A 42 22.04 -0.04 -14.88
C ASP A 42 20.71 0.47 -14.34
N ASP A 43 19.60 -0.11 -14.83
CA ASP A 43 18.24 0.22 -14.40
C ASP A 43 18.09 0.07 -12.88
N MET A 44 18.50 -1.06 -12.29
CA MET A 44 18.40 -1.30 -10.87
C MET A 44 19.34 -0.44 -10.01
N ARG A 45 20.50 -0.02 -10.54
CA ARG A 45 21.45 0.83 -9.81
C ARG A 45 21.06 2.30 -9.78
N PHE A 46 20.47 2.78 -10.86
CA PHE A 46 20.18 4.20 -11.06
C PHE A 46 18.70 4.54 -11.00
N ASP A 47 17.85 3.58 -10.62
CA ASP A 47 16.43 3.83 -10.46
C ASP A 47 16.14 4.59 -9.15
N CYS A 48 14.91 5.08 -9.05
CA CYS A 48 14.40 5.79 -7.89
C CYS A 48 13.44 4.88 -7.13
N PRO A 49 13.90 4.16 -6.11
CA PRO A 49 13.05 3.20 -5.39
C PRO A 49 11.98 3.90 -4.56
N ARG A 50 10.96 3.13 -4.15
CA ARG A 50 10.02 3.56 -3.11
C ARG A 50 10.78 3.95 -1.86
N SER A 51 10.39 5.07 -1.24
CA SER A 51 11.02 5.52 0.01
C SER A 51 10.92 4.47 1.11
N ALA A 52 11.98 4.33 1.90
CA ALA A 52 11.85 3.75 3.22
C ALA A 52 11.00 4.67 4.12
N SER A 53 10.21 4.09 5.01
CA SER A 53 9.35 4.87 5.90
C SER A 53 9.28 4.26 7.30
N ARG A 54 9.02 5.12 8.29
CA ARG A 54 8.67 4.73 9.65
C ARG A 54 7.37 5.39 10.06
N GLN A 55 6.43 4.57 10.52
CA GLN A 55 5.10 5.00 10.91
C GLN A 55 4.94 4.82 12.42
N VAL A 56 4.46 5.86 13.11
CA VAL A 56 4.13 5.82 14.53
C VAL A 56 2.69 6.26 14.70
N LEU A 57 1.84 5.35 15.18
CA LEU A 57 0.43 5.59 15.38
C LEU A 57 0.11 5.51 16.87
N ARG A 58 -0.76 6.39 17.33
CA ARG A 58 -1.31 6.41 18.70
C ARG A 58 -2.80 6.62 18.60
N LEU A 59 -3.54 5.92 19.45
CA LEU A 59 -4.99 6.02 19.54
C LEU A 59 -5.37 6.29 20.98
N ALA A 60 -6.29 7.24 21.19
CA ALA A 60 -6.88 7.54 22.49
C ALA A 60 -8.29 6.98 22.55
N TRP A 61 -8.60 6.35 23.66
CA TRP A 61 -9.92 5.85 23.99
C TRP A 61 -10.70 6.88 24.81
N GLY A 62 -11.97 7.07 24.47
CA GLY A 62 -12.94 7.82 25.24
C GLY A 62 -13.84 6.91 26.08
N GLU A 63 -14.96 7.45 26.55
CA GLU A 63 -15.94 6.70 27.31
C GLU A 63 -16.53 5.53 26.51
N GLY A 64 -16.75 4.40 27.16
CA GLY A 64 -17.31 3.20 26.54
C GLY A 64 -16.44 2.57 25.47
N ASN A 65 -15.12 2.67 25.56
CA ASN A 65 -14.16 2.17 24.59
C ASN A 65 -14.37 2.74 23.17
N LYS A 66 -14.91 3.94 23.05
CA LYS A 66 -15.00 4.63 21.76
C LYS A 66 -13.66 5.27 21.41
N VAL A 67 -13.30 5.22 20.15
CA VAL A 67 -12.11 5.93 19.65
C VAL A 67 -12.37 7.44 19.74
N ALA A 68 -11.50 8.17 20.44
CA ALA A 68 -11.63 9.60 20.66
C ALA A 68 -10.64 10.42 19.84
N ALA A 69 -9.43 9.89 19.60
CA ALA A 69 -8.43 10.58 18.82
C ALA A 69 -7.40 9.60 18.23
N MET A 70 -6.80 9.99 17.11
CA MET A 70 -5.68 9.29 16.49
C MET A 70 -4.58 10.28 16.09
N ASP A 71 -3.34 9.93 16.41
CA ASP A 71 -2.14 10.67 16.01
C ASP A 71 -1.23 9.78 15.17
N HIS A 72 -0.90 10.21 13.95
CA HIS A 72 -0.10 9.45 12.99
C HIS A 72 1.12 10.27 12.56
N HIS A 73 2.32 9.81 12.91
CA HIS A 73 3.58 10.36 12.45
C HIS A 73 4.14 9.48 11.33
N ALA A 74 4.21 10.02 10.13
CA ALA A 74 4.71 9.35 8.93
C ALA A 74 6.05 9.98 8.52
N ALA A 75 7.15 9.30 8.85
CA ALA A 75 8.50 9.71 8.45
C ALA A 75 8.92 8.93 7.20
N ALA A 76 9.28 9.65 6.13
CA ALA A 76 9.70 9.07 4.85
C ALA A 76 10.56 10.06 4.06
N GLY A 77 11.19 9.61 2.97
CA GLY A 77 11.67 10.51 1.92
C GLY A 77 10.50 11.17 1.21
N TRP A 78 10.77 12.35 0.64
CA TRP A 78 9.76 13.14 -0.06
C TRP A 78 10.02 13.16 -1.57
N PRO A 79 9.51 12.17 -2.33
CA PRO A 79 9.76 12.09 -3.76
C PRO A 79 9.27 13.34 -4.51
N THR A 80 8.17 13.93 -4.07
CA THR A 80 7.59 15.14 -4.69
C THR A 80 8.51 16.35 -4.57
N ALA A 81 9.25 16.46 -3.48
CA ALA A 81 10.21 17.55 -3.30
C ALA A 81 11.30 17.58 -4.38
N THR A 82 11.63 16.41 -4.94
CA THR A 82 12.65 16.27 -5.98
C THR A 82 12.06 16.24 -7.38
N ILE A 83 10.94 15.52 -7.57
CA ILE A 83 10.37 15.22 -8.90
C ILE A 83 9.40 16.33 -9.35
N ALA A 84 8.57 16.82 -8.41
CA ALA A 84 7.48 17.75 -8.72
C ALA A 84 7.23 18.72 -7.56
N PRO A 85 8.19 19.59 -7.20
CA PRO A 85 8.13 20.45 -6.00
C PRO A 85 6.94 21.41 -5.97
N TYR A 86 6.33 21.66 -7.11
CA TYR A 86 5.11 22.48 -7.24
C TYR A 86 3.85 21.79 -6.69
N PHE A 87 3.90 20.48 -6.41
CA PHE A 87 2.82 19.74 -5.75
C PHE A 87 2.98 19.65 -4.22
N LEU A 88 4.03 20.22 -3.65
CA LEU A 88 4.15 20.29 -2.20
C LEU A 88 3.00 21.08 -1.60
N GLY A 89 2.37 20.51 -0.60
CA GLY A 89 1.36 21.18 0.22
C GLY A 89 2.00 22.15 1.22
N LYS A 90 1.18 22.98 1.84
CA LYS A 90 1.55 23.81 2.99
C LYS A 90 0.66 23.50 4.16
N ASP A 91 1.25 23.35 5.33
CA ASP A 91 0.50 23.18 6.56
C ASP A 91 -0.13 24.51 7.04
N ALA A 92 -0.86 24.47 8.15
CA ALA A 92 -1.52 25.65 8.73
C ALA A 92 -0.54 26.79 9.11
N LYS A 93 0.76 26.49 9.25
CA LYS A 93 1.82 27.46 9.56
C LYS A 93 2.60 27.87 8.31
N GLY A 94 2.22 27.39 7.14
CA GLY A 94 2.87 27.67 5.85
C GLY A 94 4.13 26.81 5.59
N ALA A 95 4.46 25.84 6.44
CA ALA A 95 5.58 24.94 6.22
C ALA A 95 5.25 23.91 5.12
N PRO A 96 6.20 23.61 4.22
CA PRO A 96 5.95 22.64 3.17
C PRO A 96 5.82 21.21 3.74
N TYR A 97 4.97 20.40 3.10
CA TYR A 97 4.94 18.97 3.31
C TYR A 97 4.66 18.25 1.99
N ASP A 98 5.06 16.98 1.90
CA ASP A 98 4.77 16.16 0.73
C ASP A 98 3.47 15.37 0.95
N PRO A 99 2.36 15.72 0.25
CA PRO A 99 1.10 15.01 0.38
C PRO A 99 1.20 13.55 -0.09
N PHE A 100 2.07 13.28 -1.07
CA PHE A 100 2.30 11.93 -1.58
C PHE A 100 3.17 11.06 -0.65
N ALA A 101 3.81 11.63 0.36
CA ALA A 101 4.50 10.89 1.41
C ALA A 101 3.56 10.40 2.54
N ILE A 102 2.32 10.89 2.58
CA ILE A 102 1.30 10.56 3.59
C ILE A 102 -0.03 10.10 2.99
N SER A 103 -0.13 9.88 1.68
CA SER A 103 -1.34 9.34 1.06
C SER A 103 -1.79 8.06 1.75
N GLY A 104 -3.07 7.92 2.04
CA GLY A 104 -3.63 6.80 2.81
C GLY A 104 -3.70 7.05 4.32
N ALA A 105 -2.93 8.00 4.86
CA ALA A 105 -3.04 8.39 6.27
C ALA A 105 -4.30 9.20 6.58
N ASP A 106 -4.85 9.91 5.58
CA ASP A 106 -6.16 10.58 5.67
C ASP A 106 -7.28 9.60 5.30
N HIS A 107 -7.45 8.58 6.12
CA HIS A 107 -8.40 7.49 5.91
C HIS A 107 -9.87 7.89 6.19
N TRP A 108 -10.81 6.96 5.90
CA TRP A 108 -12.25 7.17 6.04
C TRP A 108 -12.82 6.76 7.40
N TYR A 109 -12.02 6.14 8.28
CA TYR A 109 -12.44 5.84 9.64
C TYR A 109 -12.69 7.11 10.45
N ASN A 110 -13.82 7.19 11.14
CA ASN A 110 -14.11 8.25 12.10
C ASN A 110 -13.40 7.93 13.42
N VAL A 111 -12.25 8.54 13.60
CA VAL A 111 -11.40 8.36 14.79
C VAL A 111 -11.46 9.55 15.74
N GLY A 112 -12.49 10.40 15.62
CA GLY A 112 -12.62 11.63 16.39
C GLY A 112 -11.56 12.66 15.96
N ALA A 113 -10.81 13.20 16.91
CA ALA A 113 -9.71 14.12 16.59
C ALA A 113 -8.60 13.37 15.84
N HIS A 114 -8.24 13.84 14.67
CA HIS A 114 -7.26 13.17 13.82
C HIS A 114 -6.12 14.12 13.42
N ARG A 115 -4.90 13.71 13.66
CA ARG A 115 -3.70 14.44 13.27
C ARG A 115 -2.74 13.54 12.52
N VAL A 116 -2.32 14.00 11.33
CA VAL A 116 -1.26 13.37 10.54
C VAL A 116 -0.08 14.34 10.46
N ARG A 117 1.13 13.84 10.68
CA ARG A 117 2.38 14.57 10.52
C ARG A 117 3.23 13.95 9.44
N ALA A 118 3.48 14.69 8.37
CA ALA A 118 4.48 14.34 7.36
C ALA A 118 5.86 14.79 7.86
N LEU A 119 6.75 13.85 8.08
CA LEU A 119 8.11 14.11 8.55
C LEU A 119 9.10 13.72 7.46
N ARG A 120 9.88 14.68 6.99
CA ARG A 120 10.97 14.42 6.03
C ARG A 120 12.10 13.68 6.72
N ASN A 121 12.57 12.58 6.12
CA ASN A 121 13.67 11.79 6.68
C ASN A 121 14.96 12.09 5.92
N ASP A 122 15.84 12.86 6.54
CA ASP A 122 17.12 13.27 5.96
C ASP A 122 18.08 12.10 5.68
N LEU A 123 18.00 11.01 6.45
CA LEU A 123 18.82 9.83 6.21
C LEU A 123 18.42 9.16 4.89
N VAL A 124 17.11 8.98 4.66
CA VAL A 124 16.60 8.44 3.40
C VAL A 124 17.02 9.32 2.23
N GLU A 125 16.79 10.63 2.34
CA GLU A 125 17.11 11.61 1.28
C GLU A 125 18.58 11.62 0.88
N ARG A 126 19.48 11.37 1.83
CA ARG A 126 20.93 11.31 1.58
C ARG A 126 21.42 9.93 1.14
N THR A 127 20.61 8.89 1.35
CA THR A 127 20.98 7.51 1.01
C THR A 127 20.67 7.18 -0.43
N PHE A 128 19.48 7.57 -0.90
CA PHE A 128 19.03 7.37 -2.27
C PHE A 128 17.93 8.38 -2.64
N ARG A 129 17.76 8.59 -3.93
CA ARG A 129 16.68 9.42 -4.46
C ARG A 129 15.38 8.62 -4.41
N SER A 130 14.43 9.04 -3.58
CA SER A 130 13.10 8.42 -3.53
C SER A 130 12.31 8.75 -4.80
N GLY A 131 11.62 7.74 -5.34
CA GLY A 131 10.76 7.87 -6.51
C GLY A 131 9.32 7.47 -6.24
N TYR A 132 8.50 7.62 -7.27
CA TYR A 132 7.14 7.13 -7.27
C TYR A 132 7.10 5.66 -7.72
N LEU A 133 6.51 4.82 -6.90
CA LEU A 133 6.15 3.46 -7.26
C LEU A 133 4.66 3.30 -7.01
N ARG A 134 3.95 2.60 -7.86
CA ARG A 134 2.51 2.26 -7.80
C ARG A 134 1.93 2.37 -6.39
N SER A 135 0.96 3.24 -6.16
CA SER A 135 0.35 3.61 -4.85
C SER A 135 1.18 4.54 -3.96
N VAL A 136 2.37 4.94 -4.36
CA VAL A 136 3.28 5.82 -3.62
C VAL A 136 3.31 5.48 -2.11
N SER A 137 3.01 6.43 -1.21
CA SER A 137 2.99 6.17 0.23
C SER A 137 1.80 5.33 0.70
N ALA A 138 0.69 5.28 -0.02
CA ALA A 138 -0.43 4.43 0.37
C ALA A 138 -0.01 2.95 0.52
N GLY A 139 1.06 2.52 -0.17
CA GLY A 139 1.64 1.19 0.01
C GLY A 139 2.18 0.92 1.41
N TRP A 140 2.71 1.92 2.14
CA TRP A 140 3.18 1.75 3.53
C TRP A 140 2.25 2.37 4.57
N THR A 141 1.56 3.48 4.25
CA THR A 141 0.61 4.08 5.19
C THR A 141 -0.59 3.18 5.42
N SER A 142 -1.11 2.52 4.38
CA SER A 142 -2.19 1.54 4.53
C SER A 142 -1.75 0.31 5.31
N TRP A 143 -0.51 -0.16 5.11
CA TRP A 143 0.08 -1.20 5.94
C TRP A 143 0.01 -0.82 7.42
N ALA A 144 0.49 0.37 7.76
CA ALA A 144 0.52 0.85 9.14
C ALA A 144 -0.88 1.06 9.72
N VAL A 145 -1.76 1.74 8.98
CA VAL A 145 -3.14 2.05 9.44
C VAL A 145 -3.94 0.77 9.64
N GLU A 146 -3.95 -0.13 8.66
CA GLU A 146 -4.79 -1.33 8.72
C GLU A 146 -4.28 -2.37 9.71
N SER A 147 -2.96 -2.49 9.88
CA SER A 147 -2.39 -3.30 10.95
C SER A 147 -2.72 -2.73 12.33
N PHE A 148 -2.67 -1.39 12.46
CA PHE A 148 -3.00 -0.71 13.70
C PHE A 148 -4.49 -0.78 14.05
N MET A 149 -5.38 -0.72 13.06
CA MET A 149 -6.83 -0.93 13.27
C MET A 149 -7.14 -2.33 13.77
N ASP A 150 -6.40 -3.32 13.31
CA ASP A 150 -6.52 -4.70 13.80
C ASP A 150 -6.01 -4.83 15.25
N GLU A 151 -4.89 -4.19 15.58
CA GLU A 151 -4.38 -4.12 16.97
C GLU A 151 -5.37 -3.40 17.89
N ALA A 152 -5.98 -2.30 17.43
CA ALA A 152 -6.97 -1.55 18.17
C ALA A 152 -8.25 -2.37 18.43
N ALA A 153 -8.73 -3.09 17.42
CA ALA A 153 -9.87 -4.01 17.57
C ALA A 153 -9.60 -5.07 18.64
N GLN A 154 -8.42 -5.67 18.59
CA GLN A 154 -7.99 -6.65 19.59
C GLN A 154 -7.89 -6.05 20.99
N ALA A 155 -7.30 -4.87 21.12
CA ALA A 155 -7.21 -4.17 22.42
C ALA A 155 -8.58 -3.80 23.00
N ALA A 156 -9.57 -3.55 22.14
CA ALA A 156 -10.96 -3.30 22.53
C ALA A 156 -11.76 -4.58 22.81
N GLY A 157 -11.21 -5.77 22.48
CA GLY A 157 -11.93 -7.04 22.57
C GLY A 157 -13.08 -7.16 21.58
N VAL A 158 -13.00 -6.49 20.44
CA VAL A 158 -14.02 -6.42 19.39
C VAL A 158 -13.52 -7.13 18.13
N ASP A 159 -14.43 -7.80 17.41
CA ASP A 159 -14.11 -8.37 16.10
C ASP A 159 -13.55 -7.32 15.15
N SER A 160 -12.53 -7.70 14.38
CA SER A 160 -11.77 -6.79 13.54
C SER A 160 -12.61 -6.12 12.44
N VAL A 161 -13.59 -6.86 11.88
CA VAL A 161 -14.54 -6.33 10.88
C VAL A 161 -15.57 -5.43 11.56
N ALA A 162 -16.15 -5.87 12.67
CA ALA A 162 -17.12 -5.09 13.43
C ALA A 162 -16.52 -3.77 13.93
N PHE A 163 -15.29 -3.79 14.42
CA PHE A 163 -14.57 -2.58 14.84
C PHE A 163 -14.42 -1.57 13.70
N ARG A 164 -13.94 -2.00 12.52
CA ARG A 164 -13.81 -1.13 11.36
C ARG A 164 -15.15 -0.57 10.88
N LEU A 165 -16.18 -1.43 10.82
CA LEU A 165 -17.53 -1.00 10.41
C LEU A 165 -18.10 0.05 11.37
N SER A 166 -17.83 -0.05 12.67
CA SER A 166 -18.27 0.95 13.65
C SER A 166 -17.62 2.33 13.44
N LEU A 167 -16.44 2.39 12.83
CA LEU A 167 -15.72 3.62 12.50
C LEU A 167 -16.03 4.16 11.09
N LEU A 168 -16.75 3.41 10.27
CA LEU A 168 -17.15 3.81 8.91
C LEU A 168 -18.60 4.35 8.90
N ASP A 169 -18.88 5.30 9.80
CA ASP A 169 -20.20 5.87 10.05
C ASP A 169 -20.69 6.86 8.98
N ALA A 170 -19.80 7.26 8.07
CA ALA A 170 -20.06 8.23 7.00
C ALA A 170 -20.62 9.59 7.51
N ALA A 171 -20.20 10.02 8.70
CA ALA A 171 -20.58 11.31 9.25
C ALA A 171 -19.57 12.42 8.89
N GLY A 172 -20.05 13.66 8.77
CA GLY A 172 -19.24 14.83 8.49
C GLY A 172 -18.34 14.65 7.24
N ARG A 173 -17.05 14.87 7.38
CA ARG A 173 -16.09 14.72 6.26
C ARG A 173 -16.01 13.29 5.70
N ASN A 174 -16.47 12.29 6.44
CA ASN A 174 -16.45 10.89 6.04
C ASN A 174 -17.66 10.51 5.19
N ALA A 175 -18.65 11.39 5.07
CA ALA A 175 -19.78 11.21 4.16
C ALA A 175 -19.36 11.22 2.68
N GLY A 176 -18.33 12.00 2.33
CA GLY A 176 -17.88 12.21 0.96
C GLY A 176 -18.84 13.10 0.17
N SER A 177 -18.38 14.26 -0.26
CA SER A 177 -19.19 15.25 -0.98
C SER A 177 -18.68 15.61 -2.38
N ALA A 178 -17.40 15.34 -2.67
CA ALA A 178 -16.87 15.54 -4.01
C ALA A 178 -17.41 14.47 -4.98
N PRO A 179 -17.53 14.75 -6.29
CA PRO A 179 -18.12 13.82 -7.25
C PRO A 179 -17.56 12.39 -7.17
N ASN A 180 -16.26 12.25 -7.07
CA ASN A 180 -15.62 10.93 -7.01
C ASN A 180 -15.63 10.28 -5.63
N SER A 181 -16.01 11.00 -4.57
CA SER A 181 -16.04 10.51 -3.18
C SER A 181 -17.46 10.37 -2.62
N VAL A 182 -18.48 10.52 -3.46
CA VAL A 182 -19.89 10.37 -3.06
C VAL A 182 -20.11 9.03 -2.37
N GLY A 183 -20.79 9.04 -1.24
CA GLY A 183 -21.02 7.87 -0.40
C GLY A 183 -19.90 7.58 0.60
N GLY A 184 -18.70 8.11 0.40
CA GLY A 184 -17.62 8.12 1.39
C GLY A 184 -17.37 6.81 2.12
N ALA A 185 -17.32 6.86 3.44
CA ALA A 185 -17.09 5.70 4.28
C ALA A 185 -18.15 4.59 4.13
N ARG A 186 -19.37 4.89 3.68
CA ARG A 186 -20.39 3.84 3.41
C ARG A 186 -19.94 2.91 2.29
N ARG A 187 -19.30 3.45 1.25
CA ARG A 187 -18.78 2.63 0.15
C ARG A 187 -17.61 1.77 0.62
N GLN A 188 -16.73 2.30 1.47
CA GLN A 188 -15.69 1.48 2.10
C GLN A 188 -16.28 0.41 3.01
N ALA A 189 -17.29 0.73 3.81
CA ALA A 189 -18.00 -0.24 4.64
C ALA A 189 -18.64 -1.36 3.80
N ALA A 190 -19.23 -1.03 2.64
CA ALA A 190 -19.82 -2.00 1.75
C ALA A 190 -18.81 -2.99 1.18
N VAL A 191 -17.63 -2.53 0.69
CA VAL A 191 -16.58 -3.43 0.20
C VAL A 191 -16.02 -4.29 1.32
N LEU A 192 -15.86 -3.74 2.53
CA LEU A 192 -15.37 -4.48 3.70
C LEU A 192 -16.35 -5.58 4.12
N ALA A 193 -17.62 -5.25 4.30
CA ALA A 193 -18.65 -6.20 4.69
C ALA A 193 -18.81 -7.33 3.65
N ARG A 194 -18.82 -6.97 2.37
CA ARG A 194 -18.95 -7.94 1.29
C ARG A 194 -17.72 -8.84 1.19
N CYS A 195 -16.51 -8.29 1.37
CA CYS A 195 -15.28 -9.05 1.39
C CYS A 195 -15.25 -10.04 2.55
N ALA A 196 -15.63 -9.61 3.75
CA ALA A 196 -15.71 -10.47 4.92
C ALA A 196 -16.71 -11.64 4.70
N GLN A 197 -17.90 -11.34 4.17
CA GLN A 197 -18.89 -12.35 3.83
C GLN A 197 -18.34 -13.38 2.83
N LYS A 198 -17.73 -12.90 1.75
CA LYS A 198 -17.22 -13.71 0.66
C LYS A 198 -16.04 -14.58 1.08
N ALA A 199 -15.18 -14.09 1.95
CA ALA A 199 -14.06 -14.83 2.52
C ALA A 199 -14.44 -15.80 3.62
N GLY A 200 -15.72 -15.84 4.06
CA GLY A 200 -16.17 -16.68 5.17
C GLY A 200 -15.64 -16.20 6.51
N TRP A 201 -15.60 -14.88 6.75
CA TRP A 201 -15.15 -14.30 8.02
C TRP A 201 -15.90 -14.90 9.21
N GLY A 202 -15.19 -15.23 10.28
CA GLY A 202 -15.74 -15.88 11.47
C GLY A 202 -15.78 -17.42 11.39
N SER A 203 -15.46 -18.03 10.26
CA SER A 203 -15.35 -19.49 10.15
C SER A 203 -14.11 -20.01 10.89
N ALA A 204 -14.19 -21.20 11.46
CA ALA A 204 -13.04 -21.85 12.08
C ALA A 204 -11.96 -22.14 11.04
N MET A 205 -10.72 -21.81 11.38
CA MET A 205 -9.56 -22.08 10.54
C MET A 205 -8.80 -23.31 11.04
N PRO A 206 -8.16 -24.08 10.14
CA PRO A 206 -7.24 -25.14 10.53
C PRO A 206 -6.07 -24.59 11.37
N LYS A 207 -5.38 -25.47 12.06
CA LYS A 207 -4.18 -25.12 12.82
C LYS A 207 -3.15 -24.42 11.90
N ASP A 208 -2.53 -23.36 12.41
CA ASP A 208 -1.54 -22.54 11.72
C ASP A 208 -2.03 -21.86 10.43
N VAL A 209 -3.35 -21.89 10.18
CA VAL A 209 -4.01 -21.11 9.12
C VAL A 209 -4.75 -19.93 9.75
N GLY A 210 -4.62 -18.77 9.14
CA GLY A 210 -5.31 -17.56 9.58
C GLY A 210 -6.01 -16.85 8.42
N LEU A 211 -7.11 -16.18 8.75
CA LEU A 211 -7.81 -15.26 7.88
C LEU A 211 -7.63 -13.85 8.44
N GLY A 212 -7.10 -12.94 7.63
CA GLY A 212 -6.92 -11.54 7.97
C GLY A 212 -7.57 -10.65 6.94
N ILE A 213 -8.02 -9.47 7.34
CA ILE A 213 -8.71 -8.54 6.47
C ILE A 213 -8.15 -7.13 6.61
N ALA A 214 -8.21 -6.37 5.52
CA ALA A 214 -7.90 -4.95 5.47
C ALA A 214 -8.83 -4.25 4.48
N SER A 215 -9.10 -2.96 4.71
CA SER A 215 -9.89 -2.13 3.80
C SER A 215 -9.22 -0.80 3.60
N THR A 216 -8.94 -0.46 2.35
CA THR A 216 -8.22 0.76 1.98
C THR A 216 -8.99 1.52 0.90
N PHE A 217 -8.48 2.68 0.53
CA PHE A 217 -9.02 3.45 -0.58
C PHE A 217 -7.89 3.81 -1.56
N GLY A 218 -8.26 4.31 -2.73
CA GLY A 218 -7.32 4.82 -3.71
C GLY A 218 -6.45 5.95 -3.14
N GLN A 219 -5.45 6.38 -3.92
CA GLN A 219 -4.40 7.30 -3.50
C GLN A 219 -4.91 8.56 -2.81
N GLU A 220 -5.99 9.16 -3.30
CA GLU A 220 -6.47 10.46 -2.87
C GLU A 220 -7.90 10.38 -2.35
N ARG A 221 -8.16 11.11 -1.28
CA ARG A 221 -9.51 11.17 -0.68
C ARG A 221 -10.55 11.78 -1.63
N THR A 222 -10.14 12.59 -2.58
CA THR A 222 -11.03 13.22 -3.56
C THR A 222 -11.33 12.35 -4.78
N MET A 223 -10.53 11.30 -5.00
CA MET A 223 -10.68 10.33 -6.10
C MET A 223 -10.48 8.89 -5.58
N PRO A 224 -11.29 8.43 -4.64
CA PRO A 224 -11.09 7.12 -4.05
C PRO A 224 -11.74 6.02 -4.88
N THR A 225 -11.01 4.93 -5.01
CA THR A 225 -11.54 3.60 -5.25
C THR A 225 -11.40 2.83 -3.95
N TRP A 226 -12.47 2.31 -3.41
CA TRP A 226 -12.43 1.53 -2.18
C TRP A 226 -12.18 0.08 -2.49
N VAL A 227 -11.33 -0.54 -1.68
CA VAL A 227 -10.99 -1.95 -1.80
C VAL A 227 -10.91 -2.60 -0.42
N ALA A 228 -11.42 -3.80 -0.30
CA ALA A 228 -11.15 -4.68 0.81
C ALA A 228 -10.47 -5.94 0.30
N CYS A 229 -9.54 -6.45 1.08
CA CYS A 229 -8.84 -7.69 0.82
C CYS A 229 -8.88 -8.58 2.06
N ALA A 230 -9.32 -9.82 1.90
CA ALA A 230 -9.14 -10.87 2.88
C ALA A 230 -8.06 -11.84 2.38
N ALA A 231 -7.08 -12.13 3.24
CA ALA A 231 -6.01 -13.06 2.95
C ALA A 231 -6.13 -14.29 3.84
N ARG A 232 -6.15 -15.47 3.22
CA ARG A 232 -6.00 -16.74 3.92
C ARG A 232 -4.55 -17.18 3.80
N VAL A 233 -3.88 -17.38 4.95
CA VAL A 233 -2.47 -17.75 4.98
C VAL A 233 -2.22 -18.97 5.86
N HIS A 234 -1.23 -19.76 5.47
CA HIS A 234 -0.67 -20.81 6.32
C HIS A 234 0.74 -20.41 6.78
N VAL A 235 0.99 -20.48 8.08
CA VAL A 235 2.28 -20.13 8.70
C VAL A 235 3.01 -21.41 9.11
N ASN A 236 4.14 -21.68 8.48
CA ASN A 236 5.01 -22.76 8.91
C ASN A 236 5.86 -22.31 10.10
N ARG A 237 5.49 -22.78 11.31
CA ARG A 237 6.16 -22.39 12.57
C ARG A 237 7.63 -22.80 12.65
N SER A 238 8.05 -23.86 11.96
CA SER A 238 9.43 -24.35 12.06
C SER A 238 10.43 -23.49 11.31
N ASN A 239 10.03 -22.93 10.14
CA ASN A 239 10.92 -22.16 9.29
C ASN A 239 10.47 -20.70 9.06
N GLY A 240 9.29 -20.31 9.54
CA GLY A 240 8.71 -18.99 9.38
C GLY A 240 8.16 -18.70 7.99
N HIS A 241 8.07 -19.70 7.12
CA HIS A 241 7.50 -19.50 5.78
C HIS A 241 6.00 -19.21 5.85
N VAL A 242 5.56 -18.21 5.11
CA VAL A 242 4.15 -17.83 4.97
C VAL A 242 3.70 -18.19 3.56
N ALA A 243 2.74 -19.08 3.45
CA ALA A 243 2.08 -19.41 2.20
C ALA A 243 0.73 -18.68 2.15
N VAL A 244 0.55 -17.81 1.17
CA VAL A 244 -0.76 -17.20 0.91
C VAL A 244 -1.54 -18.19 0.05
N GLU A 245 -2.65 -18.68 0.59
CA GLU A 245 -3.47 -19.69 -0.08
C GLU A 245 -4.52 -19.03 -1.00
N LYS A 246 -5.14 -17.95 -0.49
CA LYS A 246 -6.20 -17.25 -1.21
C LYS A 246 -6.20 -15.76 -0.86
N LEU A 247 -6.47 -14.93 -1.87
CA LEU A 247 -6.83 -13.52 -1.72
C LEU A 247 -8.24 -13.30 -2.25
N THR A 248 -9.14 -12.82 -1.41
CA THR A 248 -10.49 -12.40 -1.79
C THR A 248 -10.52 -10.87 -1.78
N LEU A 249 -10.82 -10.26 -2.92
CA LEU A 249 -10.87 -8.82 -3.06
C LEU A 249 -12.27 -8.36 -3.48
N VAL A 250 -12.75 -7.30 -2.84
CA VAL A 250 -13.98 -6.62 -3.23
C VAL A 250 -13.67 -5.16 -3.47
N VAL A 251 -14.11 -4.63 -4.60
CA VAL A 251 -13.72 -3.30 -5.10
C VAL A 251 -14.95 -2.48 -5.47
N ASP A 252 -14.97 -1.21 -5.10
CA ASP A 252 -15.92 -0.21 -5.58
C ASP A 252 -15.14 0.93 -6.25
N ALA A 253 -15.21 0.98 -7.58
CA ALA A 253 -14.56 1.99 -8.41
C ALA A 253 -15.58 2.85 -9.20
N GLY A 254 -16.84 2.86 -8.76
CA GLY A 254 -17.92 3.44 -9.55
C GLY A 254 -18.25 2.56 -10.76
N THR A 255 -18.76 3.19 -11.81
CA THR A 255 -19.13 2.50 -13.05
C THR A 255 -17.92 1.86 -13.73
N LEU A 256 -17.99 0.58 -14.01
CA LEU A 256 -16.95 -0.13 -14.76
C LEU A 256 -17.13 0.08 -16.26
N ILE A 257 -16.17 0.74 -16.89
CA ILE A 257 -16.21 1.00 -18.33
C ILE A 257 -15.82 -0.26 -19.12
N HIS A 258 -14.83 -1.00 -18.65
CA HIS A 258 -14.34 -2.22 -19.31
C HIS A 258 -14.05 -3.30 -18.25
N PRO A 259 -14.99 -4.20 -17.95
CA PRO A 259 -14.89 -5.17 -16.85
C PRO A 259 -13.65 -6.07 -16.90
N ASP A 260 -13.28 -6.60 -18.06
CA ASP A 260 -12.12 -7.49 -18.20
C ASP A 260 -10.81 -6.76 -17.89
N SER A 261 -10.65 -5.54 -18.40
CA SER A 261 -9.48 -4.70 -18.08
C SER A 261 -9.47 -4.28 -16.61
N ALA A 262 -10.64 -4.05 -16.02
CA ALA A 262 -10.77 -3.74 -14.61
C ALA A 262 -10.29 -4.92 -13.74
N ALA A 263 -10.71 -6.14 -14.07
CA ALA A 263 -10.26 -7.35 -13.39
C ALA A 263 -8.75 -7.52 -13.51
N ALA A 264 -8.19 -7.40 -14.71
CA ALA A 264 -6.75 -7.51 -14.96
C ALA A 264 -5.94 -6.46 -14.16
N GLN A 265 -6.46 -5.23 -14.00
CA GLN A 265 -5.81 -4.20 -13.18
C GLN A 265 -5.80 -4.57 -11.69
N VAL A 266 -6.91 -5.09 -11.17
CA VAL A 266 -7.01 -5.51 -9.77
C VAL A 266 -6.13 -6.73 -9.49
N GLU A 267 -6.11 -7.72 -10.38
CA GLU A 267 -5.22 -8.88 -10.30
C GLU A 267 -3.75 -8.45 -10.25
N GLY A 268 -3.32 -7.66 -11.24
CA GLY A 268 -1.95 -7.16 -11.30
C GLY A 268 -1.56 -6.30 -10.10
N ALA A 269 -2.50 -5.52 -9.54
CA ALA A 269 -2.27 -4.74 -8.34
C ALA A 269 -2.15 -5.62 -7.09
N ALA A 270 -3.01 -6.62 -6.93
CA ALA A 270 -3.00 -7.55 -5.81
C ALA A 270 -1.72 -8.40 -5.81
N LEU A 271 -1.32 -8.95 -6.96
CA LEU A 271 -0.09 -9.72 -7.08
C LEU A 271 1.15 -8.89 -6.82
N TRP A 272 1.16 -7.61 -7.22
CA TRP A 272 2.26 -6.72 -6.85
C TRP A 272 2.26 -6.40 -5.35
N GLY A 273 1.09 -6.17 -4.75
CA GLY A 273 0.95 -6.03 -3.31
C GLY A 273 1.49 -7.24 -2.54
N LEU A 274 1.21 -8.45 -3.03
CA LEU A 274 1.75 -9.70 -2.50
C LEU A 274 3.27 -9.78 -2.65
N SER A 275 3.79 -9.42 -3.84
CA SER A 275 5.22 -9.44 -4.12
C SER A 275 5.99 -8.51 -3.17
N THR A 276 5.52 -7.27 -3.01
CA THR A 276 6.13 -6.30 -2.08
C THR A 276 5.94 -6.67 -0.61
N ALA A 277 4.87 -7.34 -0.26
CA ALA A 277 4.64 -7.78 1.12
C ALA A 277 5.63 -8.86 1.57
N LEU A 278 5.98 -9.82 0.69
CA LEU A 278 6.73 -11.01 1.08
C LEU A 278 8.14 -11.09 0.51
N TYR A 279 8.39 -10.49 -0.66
CA TYR A 279 9.62 -10.76 -1.42
C TYR A 279 10.45 -9.53 -1.71
N GLU A 280 9.85 -8.45 -2.22
CA GLU A 280 10.58 -7.31 -2.76
C GLU A 280 11.16 -6.40 -1.68
N GLY A 281 12.40 -6.00 -1.89
CA GLY A 281 13.13 -5.09 -1.03
C GLY A 281 14.63 -5.31 -1.17
N THR A 282 15.39 -4.23 -1.19
CA THR A 282 16.85 -4.26 -1.23
C THR A 282 17.45 -3.46 -0.09
N GLU A 283 18.68 -3.76 0.25
CA GLU A 283 19.49 -3.02 1.20
C GLU A 283 20.41 -2.03 0.46
N PHE A 284 20.66 -0.88 1.07
CA PHE A 284 21.63 0.07 0.58
C PHE A 284 22.91 -0.04 1.39
N VAL A 285 24.01 -0.36 0.72
CA VAL A 285 25.33 -0.47 1.33
C VAL A 285 26.24 0.58 0.71
N LYS A 286 26.74 1.50 1.53
CA LYS A 286 27.58 2.63 1.08
C LYS A 286 26.96 3.41 -0.07
N GLY A 287 25.63 3.65 -0.01
CA GLY A 287 24.88 4.43 -1.00
C GLY A 287 24.53 3.69 -2.30
N GLN A 288 24.75 2.38 -2.36
CA GLN A 288 24.39 1.57 -3.54
C GLN A 288 23.43 0.44 -3.17
N PRO A 289 22.47 0.08 -4.05
CA PRO A 289 21.62 -1.07 -3.84
C PRO A 289 22.45 -2.35 -3.88
N LYS A 290 22.18 -3.26 -2.95
CA LYS A 290 22.85 -4.57 -2.88
C LYS A 290 22.44 -5.47 -4.04
N ASP A 291 21.14 -5.42 -4.40
CA ASP A 291 20.57 -6.23 -5.47
C ASP A 291 20.63 -5.45 -6.77
N THR A 292 21.41 -5.92 -7.71
CA THR A 292 21.64 -5.24 -9.00
C THR A 292 21.10 -6.03 -10.20
N ASN A 293 20.45 -7.18 -9.97
CA ASN A 293 19.81 -7.96 -11.03
C ASN A 293 18.73 -8.90 -10.41
N LEU A 294 17.94 -9.55 -11.25
CA LEU A 294 16.82 -10.44 -10.87
C LEU A 294 17.27 -11.82 -10.33
N ASP A 295 18.56 -12.10 -10.30
CA ASP A 295 19.15 -13.26 -9.62
C ASP A 295 19.17 -13.09 -8.10
N SER A 296 19.37 -11.86 -7.63
CA SER A 296 19.35 -11.52 -6.19
C SER A 296 18.09 -10.78 -5.75
N TYR A 297 17.55 -9.88 -6.56
CA TYR A 297 16.29 -9.20 -6.27
C TYR A 297 15.10 -10.13 -6.52
N ARG A 298 14.49 -10.57 -5.44
CA ARG A 298 13.40 -11.54 -5.50
C ARG A 298 12.06 -10.85 -5.74
N VAL A 299 11.31 -11.36 -6.71
CA VAL A 299 9.91 -11.03 -6.98
C VAL A 299 9.05 -12.28 -6.88
N LEU A 300 7.73 -12.09 -6.80
CA LEU A 300 6.75 -13.18 -6.87
C LEU A 300 6.95 -13.99 -8.16
N ARG A 301 6.88 -15.32 -8.06
CA ARG A 301 6.98 -16.23 -9.21
C ARG A 301 5.65 -16.92 -9.48
N MET A 302 5.43 -17.39 -10.70
CA MET A 302 4.18 -18.03 -11.14
C MET A 302 3.69 -19.13 -10.18
N GLY A 303 4.59 -19.99 -9.70
CA GLY A 303 4.25 -21.06 -8.76
C GLY A 303 3.90 -20.61 -7.33
N GLN A 304 3.93 -19.31 -7.05
CA GLN A 304 3.64 -18.72 -5.74
C GLN A 304 2.34 -17.90 -5.76
N ILE A 305 1.66 -17.86 -6.91
CA ILE A 305 0.40 -17.13 -7.08
C ILE A 305 -0.70 -17.88 -6.32
N PRO A 306 -1.39 -17.22 -5.37
CA PRO A 306 -2.51 -17.81 -4.65
C PRO A 306 -3.76 -17.87 -5.53
N GLU A 307 -4.80 -18.56 -5.04
CA GLU A 307 -6.14 -18.37 -5.59
C GLU A 307 -6.56 -16.91 -5.45
N LEU A 308 -7.03 -16.30 -6.55
CA LEU A 308 -7.57 -14.94 -6.57
C LEU A 308 -9.07 -14.98 -6.80
N GLU A 309 -9.81 -14.31 -5.93
CA GLU A 309 -11.26 -14.11 -6.08
C GLU A 309 -11.56 -12.62 -6.03
N ILE A 310 -12.06 -12.06 -7.14
CA ILE A 310 -12.31 -10.64 -7.30
C ILE A 310 -13.78 -10.40 -7.56
N GLU A 311 -14.36 -9.43 -6.85
CA GLU A 311 -15.72 -8.96 -7.07
C GLU A 311 -15.76 -7.44 -7.10
N PHE A 312 -16.54 -6.89 -8.01
CA PHE A 312 -16.82 -5.46 -8.08
C PHE A 312 -18.23 -5.18 -7.55
N ILE A 313 -18.36 -4.19 -6.67
CA ILE A 313 -19.66 -3.69 -6.24
C ILE A 313 -20.31 -2.97 -7.43
N PRO A 314 -21.51 -3.35 -7.87
CA PRO A 314 -22.25 -2.60 -8.87
C PRO A 314 -22.49 -1.17 -8.41
N SER A 315 -22.11 -0.19 -9.22
CA SER A 315 -22.23 1.22 -8.89
C SER A 315 -22.54 2.06 -10.12
N ALA A 316 -23.40 3.07 -9.94
CA ALA A 316 -23.69 4.08 -10.95
C ALA A 316 -22.88 5.38 -10.73
N GLU A 317 -22.02 5.40 -9.74
CA GLU A 317 -21.15 6.53 -9.43
C GLU A 317 -20.09 6.74 -10.50
N MET A 318 -19.45 7.91 -10.48
CA MET A 318 -18.37 8.22 -11.42
C MET A 318 -17.29 7.15 -11.41
N PRO A 319 -16.80 6.73 -12.59
CA PRO A 319 -15.70 5.79 -12.68
C PRO A 319 -14.41 6.39 -12.10
N VAL A 320 -13.68 5.59 -11.33
CA VAL A 320 -12.38 5.96 -10.73
C VAL A 320 -11.32 4.94 -11.10
N GLY A 321 -10.04 5.32 -11.00
CA GLY A 321 -8.90 4.50 -11.39
C GLY A 321 -8.76 3.22 -10.57
N LEU A 322 -8.39 2.13 -11.24
CA LEU A 322 -8.20 0.79 -10.68
C LEU A 322 -6.73 0.37 -10.63
N GLY A 323 -5.82 1.24 -11.08
CA GLY A 323 -4.42 0.90 -11.23
C GLY A 323 -3.69 0.57 -9.93
N GLU A 324 -4.04 1.21 -8.82
CA GLU A 324 -3.25 1.22 -7.59
C GLU A 324 -3.95 0.64 -6.35
N PRO A 325 -5.28 0.82 -6.15
CA PRO A 325 -5.89 0.58 -4.85
C PRO A 325 -5.69 -0.83 -4.29
N ALA A 326 -5.82 -1.86 -5.10
CA ALA A 326 -5.67 -3.25 -4.64
C ALA A 326 -4.24 -3.57 -4.15
N THR A 327 -3.22 -2.83 -4.59
CA THR A 327 -1.85 -3.00 -4.08
C THR A 327 -1.75 -2.72 -2.58
N THR A 328 -2.57 -1.81 -2.06
CA THR A 328 -2.44 -1.28 -0.70
C THR A 328 -3.10 -2.15 0.37
N ALA A 329 -4.11 -2.94 0.02
CA ALA A 329 -4.88 -3.75 0.95
C ALA A 329 -4.25 -5.13 1.23
N VAL A 330 -3.38 -5.63 0.35
CA VAL A 330 -2.87 -7.02 0.41
C VAL A 330 -1.89 -7.22 1.57
N ALA A 331 -0.89 -6.34 1.70
CA ALA A 331 0.11 -6.49 2.76
C ALA A 331 -0.51 -6.49 4.17
N PRO A 332 -1.38 -5.54 4.54
CA PRO A 332 -2.02 -5.56 5.86
C PRO A 332 -2.96 -6.74 6.05
N ALA A 333 -3.69 -7.20 5.03
CA ALA A 333 -4.50 -8.40 5.12
C ALA A 333 -3.64 -9.63 5.44
N ILE A 334 -2.47 -9.78 4.80
CA ILE A 334 -1.51 -10.85 5.09
C ILE A 334 -0.96 -10.73 6.53
N GLY A 335 -0.55 -9.53 6.96
CA GLY A 335 -0.03 -9.30 8.30
C GLY A 335 -1.06 -9.65 9.39
N ASN A 336 -2.32 -9.26 9.20
CA ASN A 336 -3.43 -9.58 10.09
C ASN A 336 -3.74 -11.09 10.08
N ALA A 337 -3.64 -11.75 8.91
CA ALA A 337 -3.82 -13.20 8.80
C ALA A 337 -2.69 -13.98 9.50
N ILE A 338 -1.44 -13.52 9.41
CA ILE A 338 -0.32 -14.12 10.16
C ILE A 338 -0.57 -13.99 11.67
N PHE A 339 -1.05 -12.85 12.13
CA PHE A 339 -1.42 -12.69 13.54
C PHE A 339 -2.54 -13.66 13.95
N ALA A 340 -3.59 -13.78 13.15
CA ALA A 340 -4.69 -14.71 13.40
C ALA A 340 -4.23 -16.19 13.44
N ALA A 341 -3.26 -16.58 12.58
CA ALA A 341 -2.70 -17.93 12.53
C ALA A 341 -1.74 -18.25 13.67
N SER A 342 -1.03 -17.25 14.18
CA SER A 342 0.18 -17.51 14.98
C SER A 342 0.23 -16.77 16.32
N GLY A 343 -0.55 -15.70 16.48
CA GLY A 343 -0.51 -14.79 17.63
C GLY A 343 0.62 -13.76 17.59
N VAL A 344 1.47 -13.77 16.55
CA VAL A 344 2.59 -12.81 16.47
C VAL A 344 2.29 -11.65 15.51
N ARG A 345 2.55 -10.43 15.97
CA ARG A 345 2.36 -9.20 15.19
C ARG A 345 3.67 -8.76 14.55
N LEU A 346 3.68 -8.69 13.22
CA LEU A 346 4.80 -8.16 12.45
C LEU A 346 4.51 -6.70 12.07
N ARG A 347 5.54 -5.85 12.14
CA ARG A 347 5.42 -4.41 11.85
C ARG A 347 6.34 -3.92 10.75
N ASP A 348 7.14 -4.80 10.17
CA ASP A 348 8.11 -4.48 9.14
C ASP A 348 7.78 -5.17 7.82
N LEU A 349 7.96 -4.46 6.71
CA LEU A 349 7.92 -5.00 5.35
C LEU A 349 9.31 -4.98 4.72
N PRO A 350 9.63 -5.98 3.89
CA PRO A 350 8.84 -7.17 3.57
C PRO A 350 8.87 -8.20 4.71
N ILE A 351 7.79 -8.99 4.80
CA ILE A 351 7.65 -10.05 5.80
C ILE A 351 8.57 -11.23 5.43
N ARG A 352 9.76 -11.26 6.00
CA ARG A 352 10.74 -12.30 5.72
C ARG A 352 10.53 -13.52 6.63
N PRO A 353 10.76 -14.76 6.15
CA PRO A 353 10.64 -15.98 6.98
C PRO A 353 11.46 -15.92 8.28
N GLY A 354 12.66 -15.31 8.23
CA GLY A 354 13.49 -15.11 9.41
C GLY A 354 12.84 -14.24 10.48
N ALA A 355 12.17 -13.15 10.08
CA ALA A 355 11.46 -12.27 11.00
C ALA A 355 10.24 -12.96 11.63
N VAL A 356 9.49 -13.74 10.85
CA VAL A 356 8.37 -14.55 11.35
C VAL A 356 8.87 -15.56 12.37
N ARG A 357 9.92 -16.32 12.04
CA ARG A 357 10.51 -17.32 12.96
C ARG A 357 11.02 -16.68 14.26
N GLN A 358 11.68 -15.53 14.16
CA GLN A 358 12.16 -14.80 15.32
C GLN A 358 10.98 -14.34 16.20
N ALA A 359 9.92 -13.77 15.62
CA ALA A 359 8.73 -13.35 16.34
C ALA A 359 8.04 -14.51 17.05
N LEU A 360 7.93 -15.67 16.38
CA LEU A 360 7.38 -16.90 16.97
C LEU A 360 8.19 -17.42 18.17
N ALA A 361 9.51 -17.26 18.14
CA ALA A 361 10.39 -17.66 19.23
C ALA A 361 10.32 -16.73 20.46
N HIS A 362 9.95 -15.46 20.29
CA HIS A 362 9.86 -14.48 21.39
C HIS A 362 8.43 -14.31 21.91
N GLY A 363 7.43 -14.76 21.19
CA GLY A 363 6.01 -14.64 21.54
C GLY A 363 5.38 -15.94 22.09
N ALA A 364 6.18 -16.99 22.24
CA ALA A 364 5.77 -18.28 22.79
C ALA A 364 5.95 -18.34 24.32
#